data_07841ac31f1e27d7d03982825ea4df2e
#
_entry.id   07841ac31f1e27d7d03982825ea4df2e
#
_cell.length_a   1.000
_cell.length_b   1.000
_cell.length_c   1.000
_cell.angle_alpha   90.00
_cell.angle_beta   90.00
_cell.angle_gamma   90.00
#
_symmetry.space_group_name_H-M   'P 1'
#
loop_
_entity.id
_entity.type
_entity.pdbx_description
1 polymer ?
#
loop_
_entity_poly.entity_id
_entity_poly.type
_entity_poly.pdbx_seq_one_letter_code
_entity_poly.pdbx_strand_id
1 'polypeptide(L)'
;MRQVGLRPDAIRFSCPDLHPGGCTWSPALGAFIVSSQKQGKLVLVEMDGRCVDLLDHPLLITSTAVRERDGKAYVAVGHRGVHGRSLSPRKSPGDDTILRIGRVCVFDIAGRRLVGSHDLEPLVRGAHLLLPDDLVVADDGSVYVTDACRPVVYRIPAAGHGEPHLFLADERLGGAGADGKGGGRIGGLALLPGGAIVFSSLEGQLFKCALGNAHEFRPIGTPHPFPGADAITLGPEGHLYLAATDGERPGTVVWRLASDDGFESVRVVAVDRHGEDDRAVALAVAQHRVWAIDGHPAALEAFRPDAADYVLAPFSS
;
A
#
# COMPACT_ATOMS: atom_id res chain seq x y z
N MET A 1 -31.20 6.56 4.38
CA MET A 1 -30.12 5.59 4.63
C MET A 1 -30.47 4.28 3.92
N ARG A 2 -29.92 4.01 2.75
CA ARG A 2 -29.95 2.67 2.15
C ARG A 2 -28.82 1.89 2.81
N GLN A 3 -29.14 0.86 3.58
CA GLN A 3 -28.16 -0.13 4.01
C GLN A 3 -27.48 -0.69 2.75
N VAL A 4 -26.22 -0.34 2.53
CA VAL A 4 -25.34 -1.09 1.62
C VAL A 4 -25.36 -2.52 2.15
N GLY A 5 -25.85 -3.46 1.34
CA GLY A 5 -26.09 -4.82 1.76
C GLY A 5 -24.81 -5.41 2.35
N LEU A 6 -24.94 -5.85 3.59
CA LEU A 6 -23.90 -6.55 4.32
C LEU A 6 -23.41 -7.73 3.47
N ARG A 7 -22.15 -7.72 3.05
CA ARG A 7 -21.55 -8.87 2.38
C ARG A 7 -21.45 -10.00 3.40
N PRO A 8 -22.09 -11.15 3.15
CA PRO A 8 -22.15 -12.23 4.14
C PRO A 8 -20.77 -12.81 4.48
N ASP A 9 -19.82 -12.68 3.56
CA ASP A 9 -18.46 -13.23 3.69
C ASP A 9 -17.44 -12.20 4.22
N ALA A 10 -17.85 -10.97 4.54
CA ALA A 10 -16.94 -9.95 5.05
C ALA A 10 -16.54 -10.25 6.50
N ILE A 11 -15.26 -10.11 6.78
CA ILE A 11 -14.69 -10.24 8.12
C ILE A 11 -14.75 -8.88 8.78
N ARG A 12 -15.50 -8.79 9.89
CA ARG A 12 -15.55 -7.60 10.75
C ARG A 12 -14.67 -7.83 11.95
N PHE A 13 -13.82 -6.87 12.26
CA PHE A 13 -12.96 -6.94 13.42
C PHE A 13 -12.85 -5.60 14.12
N SER A 14 -12.65 -5.63 15.42
CA SER A 14 -12.45 -4.43 16.22
C SER A 14 -11.00 -4.36 16.70
N CYS A 15 -10.36 -3.24 16.42
CA CYS A 15 -9.02 -2.91 16.88
C CYS A 15 -8.92 -1.40 17.05
N PRO A 16 -9.17 -0.85 18.23
CA PRO A 16 -9.19 0.59 18.45
C PRO A 16 -7.94 1.27 17.95
N ASP A 17 -8.09 2.38 17.22
CA ASP A 17 -7.00 3.22 16.72
C ASP A 17 -6.01 2.51 15.77
N LEU A 18 -6.38 1.39 15.16
CA LEU A 18 -5.48 0.68 14.24
C LEU A 18 -5.15 1.53 13.00
N HIS A 19 -6.15 2.09 12.36
CA HIS A 19 -6.03 2.78 11.08
C HIS A 19 -5.15 1.99 10.10
N PRO A 20 -5.69 0.94 9.46
CA PRO A 20 -4.96 0.09 8.54
C PRO A 20 -4.19 0.89 7.48
N GLY A 21 -2.92 0.53 7.24
CA GLY A 21 -2.12 1.07 6.15
C GLY A 21 -1.90 0.06 5.05
N GLY A 22 -1.66 -1.18 5.43
CA GLY A 22 -1.42 -2.30 4.52
C GLY A 22 -1.99 -3.61 5.05
N CYS A 23 -2.20 -4.56 4.13
CA CYS A 23 -2.71 -5.89 4.45
C CYS A 23 -2.04 -6.94 3.59
N THR A 24 -1.74 -8.09 4.17
CA THR A 24 -1.25 -9.27 3.46
C THR A 24 -1.77 -10.54 4.12
N TRP A 25 -1.92 -11.61 3.35
CA TRP A 25 -2.28 -12.91 3.90
C TRP A 25 -1.03 -13.71 4.25
N SER A 26 -1.01 -14.34 5.41
CA SER A 26 0.02 -15.30 5.79
C SER A 26 -0.54 -16.73 5.75
N PRO A 27 -0.16 -17.54 4.76
CA PRO A 27 -0.59 -18.92 4.69
C PRO A 27 -0.15 -19.75 5.90
N ALA A 28 1.03 -19.45 6.46
CA ALA A 28 1.57 -20.16 7.61
C ALA A 28 0.77 -19.89 8.89
N LEU A 29 0.20 -18.69 9.02
CA LEU A 29 -0.62 -18.31 10.18
C LEU A 29 -2.12 -18.51 9.96
N GLY A 30 -2.55 -18.72 8.69
CA GLY A 30 -3.97 -18.79 8.33
C GLY A 30 -4.75 -17.51 8.65
N ALA A 31 -4.08 -16.35 8.61
CA ALA A 31 -4.61 -15.06 9.03
C ALA A 31 -4.07 -13.91 8.17
N PHE A 32 -4.77 -12.78 8.19
CA PHE A 32 -4.26 -11.55 7.62
C PHE A 32 -3.30 -10.86 8.59
N ILE A 33 -2.19 -10.34 8.07
CA ILE A 33 -1.32 -9.41 8.77
C ILE A 33 -1.70 -8.00 8.32
N VAL A 34 -2.07 -7.14 9.26
CA VAL A 34 -2.49 -5.77 8.99
C VAL A 34 -1.53 -4.82 9.70
N SER A 35 -1.05 -3.82 8.99
CA SER A 35 -0.20 -2.78 9.55
C SER A 35 -1.01 -1.58 10.03
N SER A 36 -0.52 -0.93 11.11
CA SER A 36 -1.15 0.26 11.68
C SER A 36 -0.43 1.54 11.24
N GLN A 37 -1.20 2.52 10.77
CA GLN A 37 -0.66 3.86 10.53
C GLN A 37 -0.49 4.68 11.81
N LYS A 38 -1.20 4.33 12.89
CA LYS A 38 -1.24 5.15 14.12
C LYS A 38 -0.52 4.50 15.31
N GLN A 39 -0.61 3.19 15.47
CA GLN A 39 -0.14 2.52 16.69
C GLN A 39 1.28 1.96 16.63
N GLY A 40 1.90 1.92 15.43
CA GLY A 40 3.25 1.37 15.27
C GLY A 40 3.32 -0.12 15.56
N LYS A 41 2.32 -0.87 15.14
CA LYS A 41 2.24 -2.32 15.33
C LYS A 41 1.73 -3.04 14.09
N LEU A 42 1.94 -4.34 14.06
CA LEU A 42 1.25 -5.28 13.18
C LEU A 42 0.26 -6.11 14.01
N VAL A 43 -0.91 -6.35 13.45
CA VAL A 43 -1.92 -7.23 14.06
C VAL A 43 -2.22 -8.41 13.15
N LEU A 44 -2.70 -9.50 13.74
CA LEU A 44 -3.30 -10.62 13.03
C LEU A 44 -4.82 -10.49 13.08
N VAL A 45 -5.45 -10.66 11.94
CA VAL A 45 -6.90 -10.74 11.81
C VAL A 45 -7.24 -12.13 11.28
N GLU A 46 -7.89 -12.92 12.11
CA GLU A 46 -8.34 -14.28 11.75
C GLU A 46 -9.63 -14.24 10.94
N MET A 47 -9.95 -15.35 10.30
CA MET A 47 -11.15 -15.45 9.44
C MET A 47 -12.47 -15.28 10.20
N ASP A 48 -12.47 -15.47 11.51
CA ASP A 48 -13.63 -15.25 12.40
C ASP A 48 -13.75 -13.80 12.92
N GLY A 49 -12.80 -12.92 12.55
CA GLY A 49 -12.75 -11.53 12.98
C GLY A 49 -11.98 -11.31 14.29
N ARG A 50 -11.38 -12.31 14.88
CA ARG A 50 -10.51 -12.14 16.04
C ARG A 50 -9.26 -11.35 15.62
N CYS A 51 -8.99 -10.24 16.32
CA CYS A 51 -7.82 -9.39 16.10
C CYS A 51 -6.89 -9.51 17.32
N VAL A 52 -5.61 -9.81 17.07
CA VAL A 52 -4.58 -9.93 18.10
C VAL A 52 -3.29 -9.25 17.67
N ASP A 53 -2.53 -8.73 18.64
CA ASP A 53 -1.24 -8.11 18.37
C ASP A 53 -0.22 -9.18 17.93
N LEU A 54 0.35 -9.00 16.73
CA LEU A 54 1.44 -9.83 16.23
C LEU A 54 2.79 -9.27 16.69
N LEU A 55 3.01 -7.99 16.47
CA LEU A 55 4.28 -7.34 16.71
C LEU A 55 4.08 -5.87 17.06
N ASP A 56 4.71 -5.41 18.13
CA ASP A 56 4.86 -4.01 18.51
C ASP A 56 6.36 -3.67 18.49
N HIS A 57 6.75 -2.66 17.70
CA HIS A 57 8.15 -2.30 17.58
C HIS A 57 8.33 -0.77 17.41
N PRO A 58 9.34 -0.15 18.09
CA PRO A 58 9.55 1.30 18.03
C PRO A 58 9.81 1.86 16.63
N LEU A 59 10.32 1.08 15.70
CA LEU A 59 10.56 1.51 14.32
C LEU A 59 9.28 1.56 13.48
N LEU A 60 8.19 0.92 13.89
CA LEU A 60 6.90 0.95 13.19
C LEU A 60 6.15 2.24 13.55
N ILE A 61 6.53 3.38 12.99
CA ILE A 61 5.91 4.68 13.30
C ILE A 61 4.57 4.81 12.57
N THR A 62 4.60 5.00 11.26
CA THR A 62 3.44 4.96 10.37
C THR A 62 3.70 3.89 9.34
N SER A 63 3.04 2.74 9.48
CA SER A 63 3.25 1.60 8.60
C SER A 63 2.22 1.65 7.49
N THR A 64 2.65 2.01 6.28
CA THR A 64 1.81 2.27 5.11
C THR A 64 1.50 1.01 4.32
N ALA A 65 2.43 0.07 4.27
CA ALA A 65 2.24 -1.22 3.61
C ALA A 65 2.89 -2.36 4.39
N VAL A 66 2.38 -3.57 4.19
CA VAL A 66 3.00 -4.82 4.67
C VAL A 66 2.85 -5.91 3.60
N ARG A 67 3.90 -6.69 3.40
CA ARG A 67 3.88 -7.91 2.58
C ARG A 67 4.55 -9.04 3.35
N GLU A 68 3.94 -10.21 3.31
CA GLU A 68 4.52 -11.44 3.85
C GLU A 68 5.19 -12.22 2.73
N ARG A 69 6.41 -12.69 2.98
CA ARG A 69 7.10 -13.65 2.13
C ARG A 69 8.08 -14.49 2.95
N ASP A 70 8.02 -15.79 2.79
CA ASP A 70 8.94 -16.76 3.40
C ASP A 70 9.07 -16.58 4.93
N GLY A 71 7.94 -16.37 5.62
CA GLY A 71 7.88 -16.18 7.07
C GLY A 71 8.43 -14.83 7.55
N LYS A 72 8.63 -13.89 6.65
CA LYS A 72 9.05 -12.51 6.96
C LYS A 72 7.97 -11.50 6.60
N ALA A 73 7.78 -10.50 7.46
CA ALA A 73 6.97 -9.34 7.18
C ALA A 73 7.88 -8.18 6.75
N TYR A 74 7.67 -7.70 5.53
CA TYR A 74 8.30 -6.51 4.98
C TYR A 74 7.34 -5.34 5.14
N VAL A 75 7.77 -4.29 5.82
CA VAL A 75 6.90 -3.18 6.21
C VAL A 75 7.47 -1.86 5.70
N ALA A 76 6.71 -1.15 4.89
CA ALA A 76 7.01 0.22 4.53
C ALA A 76 6.62 1.14 5.69
N VAL A 77 7.55 1.98 6.11
CA VAL A 77 7.39 2.85 7.28
C VAL A 77 7.75 4.27 6.91
N GLY A 78 6.85 5.20 7.21
CA GLY A 78 7.07 6.63 7.05
C GLY A 78 6.66 7.42 8.29
N HIS A 79 6.53 8.74 8.15
CA HIS A 79 6.04 9.61 9.21
C HIS A 79 5.04 10.62 8.65
N ARG A 80 3.78 10.47 9.00
CA ARG A 80 2.68 11.35 8.58
C ARG A 80 2.29 12.40 9.62
N GLY A 81 2.99 12.47 10.76
CA GLY A 81 2.61 13.33 11.88
C GLY A 81 1.37 12.87 12.67
N VAL A 82 0.78 11.74 12.30
CA VAL A 82 -0.46 11.22 12.92
C VAL A 82 -0.22 10.11 13.94
N HIS A 83 1.03 9.69 14.11
CA HIS A 83 1.38 8.56 14.97
C HIS A 83 1.27 8.89 16.45
N GLY A 84 0.64 8.02 17.24
CA GLY A 84 0.52 8.19 18.70
C GLY A 84 1.84 8.19 19.45
N ARG A 85 2.91 7.63 18.86
CA ARG A 85 4.29 7.65 19.35
C ARG A 85 5.13 8.78 18.75
N SER A 86 4.52 9.70 18.02
CA SER A 86 5.24 10.84 17.46
C SER A 86 5.92 11.61 18.59
N LEU A 87 7.24 11.60 18.57
CA LEU A 87 8.08 12.29 19.57
C LEU A 87 8.04 13.83 19.42
N SER A 88 7.35 14.31 18.41
CA SER A 88 7.18 15.76 18.21
C SER A 88 5.84 16.19 18.75
N PRO A 89 5.81 17.13 19.71
CA PRO A 89 4.58 17.84 20.02
C PRO A 89 4.06 18.47 18.73
N ARG A 90 2.73 18.58 18.57
CA ARG A 90 2.10 19.28 17.46
C ARG A 90 2.84 20.58 17.20
N LYS A 91 3.56 20.64 16.09
CA LYS A 91 4.15 21.88 15.65
C LYS A 91 3.09 22.70 14.92
N SER A 92 3.10 23.99 15.16
CA SER A 92 2.22 24.95 14.49
C SER A 92 2.37 24.84 12.97
N PRO A 93 1.32 25.14 12.18
CA PRO A 93 1.44 25.22 10.73
C PRO A 93 2.63 26.12 10.35
N GLY A 94 3.59 25.57 9.61
CA GLY A 94 4.81 26.28 9.21
C GLY A 94 6.11 25.79 9.86
N ASP A 95 6.06 24.78 10.71
CA ASP A 95 7.26 24.18 11.28
C ASP A 95 7.76 23.01 10.41
N ASP A 96 8.72 23.29 9.55
CA ASP A 96 9.27 22.37 8.55
C ASP A 96 10.16 21.23 9.09
N THR A 97 10.24 21.06 10.40
CA THR A 97 10.97 19.92 10.97
C THR A 97 10.10 18.67 11.04
N ILE A 98 9.44 18.32 9.93
CA ILE A 98 8.85 17.00 9.75
C ILE A 98 9.99 16.00 9.73
N LEU A 99 9.95 15.04 10.65
CA LEU A 99 10.92 13.96 10.67
C LEU A 99 10.84 13.23 9.33
N ARG A 100 11.95 13.21 8.60
CA ARG A 100 12.07 12.53 7.31
C ARG A 100 12.38 11.07 7.55
N ILE A 101 11.42 10.36 8.10
CA ILE A 101 11.58 8.92 8.30
C ILE A 101 10.94 8.22 7.12
N GLY A 102 11.76 7.50 6.38
CA GLY A 102 11.31 6.58 5.36
C GLY A 102 12.22 5.36 5.35
N ARG A 103 11.65 4.19 5.59
CA ARG A 103 12.40 2.93 5.66
C ARG A 103 11.56 1.73 5.30
N VAL A 104 12.23 0.61 5.06
CA VAL A 104 11.62 -0.70 5.05
C VAL A 104 12.18 -1.50 6.21
N CYS A 105 11.30 -1.98 7.08
CA CYS A 105 11.63 -2.89 8.16
C CYS A 105 11.29 -4.32 7.76
N VAL A 106 12.16 -5.26 8.09
CA VAL A 106 11.94 -6.68 7.84
C VAL A 106 11.92 -7.42 9.18
N PHE A 107 10.83 -8.10 9.47
CA PHE A 107 10.63 -8.85 10.70
C PHE A 107 10.52 -10.35 10.40
N ASP A 108 11.16 -11.16 11.21
CA ASP A 108 10.88 -12.58 11.33
C ASP A 108 9.58 -12.76 12.12
N ILE A 109 8.56 -13.31 11.46
CA ILE A 109 7.21 -13.45 12.02
C ILE A 109 7.19 -14.42 13.18
N ALA A 110 7.84 -15.58 13.05
CA ALA A 110 7.86 -16.62 14.06
C ALA A 110 8.58 -16.15 15.34
N GLY A 111 9.73 -15.51 15.18
CA GLY A 111 10.52 -14.98 16.30
C GLY A 111 10.06 -13.61 16.78
N ARG A 112 9.11 -12.97 16.12
CA ARG A 112 8.60 -11.62 16.43
C ARG A 112 9.72 -10.60 16.63
N ARG A 113 10.72 -10.62 15.76
CA ARG A 113 11.92 -9.80 15.91
C ARG A 113 12.33 -9.13 14.61
N LEU A 114 12.92 -7.94 14.73
CA LEU A 114 13.53 -7.25 13.60
C LEU A 114 14.73 -8.04 13.09
N VAL A 115 14.80 -8.27 11.77
CA VAL A 115 15.93 -8.93 11.09
C VAL A 115 16.60 -8.05 10.05
N GLY A 116 15.98 -6.91 9.67
CA GLY A 116 16.54 -5.94 8.75
C GLY A 116 15.84 -4.59 8.85
N SER A 117 16.59 -3.52 8.61
CA SER A 117 16.05 -2.17 8.48
C SER A 117 16.86 -1.42 7.43
N HIS A 118 16.17 -0.86 6.44
CA HIS A 118 16.77 -0.19 5.30
C HIS A 118 16.23 1.24 5.23
N ASP A 119 17.07 2.22 5.58
CA ASP A 119 16.72 3.62 5.51
C ASP A 119 16.77 4.12 4.06
N LEU A 120 15.72 4.83 3.65
CA LEU A 120 15.59 5.43 2.31
C LEU A 120 15.95 6.92 2.32
N GLU A 121 16.08 7.54 3.51
CA GLU A 121 16.43 8.95 3.65
C GLU A 121 17.71 9.35 2.89
N PRO A 122 18.80 8.55 2.91
CA PRO A 122 20.01 8.90 2.18
C PRO A 122 19.82 9.03 0.66
N LEU A 123 18.75 8.46 0.12
CA LEU A 123 18.42 8.50 -1.31
C LEU A 123 17.64 9.78 -1.70
N VAL A 124 17.18 10.54 -0.70
CA VAL A 124 16.39 11.76 -0.89
C VAL A 124 17.29 12.97 -0.70
N ARG A 125 17.59 13.67 -1.79
CA ARG A 125 18.37 14.91 -1.73
C ARG A 125 17.48 16.11 -1.41
N GLY A 126 17.94 16.97 -0.50
CA GLY A 126 17.25 18.24 -0.17
C GLY A 126 16.14 18.10 0.87
N ALA A 127 15.26 19.11 0.94
CA ALA A 127 14.22 19.25 1.97
C ALA A 127 12.90 18.53 1.60
N HIS A 128 12.95 17.42 0.88
CA HIS A 128 11.74 16.77 0.39
C HIS A 128 11.15 15.80 1.42
N LEU A 129 9.82 15.71 1.43
CA LEU A 129 9.11 14.69 2.18
C LEU A 129 9.44 13.31 1.60
N LEU A 130 9.50 12.32 2.46
CA LEU A 130 9.69 10.92 2.13
C LEU A 130 8.59 10.11 2.82
N LEU A 131 7.76 9.46 2.03
CA LEU A 131 6.70 8.62 2.55
C LEU A 131 6.62 7.33 1.70
N PRO A 132 7.36 6.27 2.08
CA PRO A 132 7.16 4.96 1.48
C PRO A 132 5.69 4.58 1.56
N ASP A 133 5.09 4.15 0.44
CA ASP A 133 3.64 3.98 0.33
C ASP A 133 3.25 2.51 0.19
N ASP A 134 3.59 1.88 -0.92
CA ASP A 134 3.35 0.46 -1.15
C ASP A 134 4.65 -0.27 -1.48
N LEU A 135 4.67 -1.59 -1.32
CA LEU A 135 5.85 -2.40 -1.63
C LEU A 135 5.49 -3.77 -2.19
N VAL A 136 6.42 -4.33 -2.95
CA VAL A 136 6.39 -5.74 -3.36
C VAL A 136 7.74 -6.39 -3.10
N VAL A 137 7.73 -7.70 -2.88
CA VAL A 137 8.94 -8.51 -2.70
C VAL A 137 9.07 -9.43 -3.90
N ALA A 138 10.11 -9.24 -4.69
CA ALA A 138 10.40 -10.04 -5.89
C ALA A 138 10.91 -11.43 -5.55
N ASP A 139 10.97 -12.31 -6.55
CA ASP A 139 11.39 -13.72 -6.37
C ASP A 139 12.85 -13.86 -5.93
N ASP A 140 13.71 -12.90 -6.31
CA ASP A 140 15.10 -12.83 -5.86
C ASP A 140 15.26 -12.29 -4.43
N GLY A 141 14.16 -11.91 -3.77
CA GLY A 141 14.16 -11.30 -2.44
C GLY A 141 14.39 -9.79 -2.43
N SER A 142 14.57 -9.15 -3.60
CA SER A 142 14.61 -7.69 -3.69
C SER A 142 13.24 -7.10 -3.38
N VAL A 143 13.24 -5.92 -2.72
CA VAL A 143 12.01 -5.17 -2.40
C VAL A 143 11.94 -3.92 -3.25
N TYR A 144 10.79 -3.68 -3.85
CA TYR A 144 10.49 -2.45 -4.60
C TYR A 144 9.45 -1.65 -3.82
N VAL A 145 9.69 -0.35 -3.67
CA VAL A 145 8.88 0.52 -2.79
C VAL A 145 8.53 1.80 -3.52
N THR A 146 7.27 2.17 -3.52
CA THR A 146 6.79 3.46 -4.05
C THR A 146 6.85 4.55 -3.00
N ASP A 147 6.80 5.81 -3.42
CA ASP A 147 6.80 6.98 -2.53
C ASP A 147 5.56 7.84 -2.79
N ALA A 148 4.75 8.06 -1.76
CA ALA A 148 3.55 8.88 -1.85
C ALA A 148 3.83 10.39 -2.01
N CYS A 149 5.08 10.81 -1.86
CA CYS A 149 5.49 12.22 -1.99
C CYS A 149 6.30 12.50 -3.24
N ARG A 150 6.72 11.45 -3.98
CA ARG A 150 7.66 11.57 -5.09
C ARG A 150 7.36 10.56 -6.20
N PRO A 151 7.63 10.91 -7.47
CA PRO A 151 7.45 10.00 -8.60
C PRO A 151 8.64 9.02 -8.73
N VAL A 152 8.88 8.21 -7.69
CA VAL A 152 10.03 7.31 -7.63
C VAL A 152 9.64 5.92 -7.13
N VAL A 153 10.41 4.93 -7.56
CA VAL A 153 10.43 3.58 -6.99
C VAL A 153 11.84 3.34 -6.46
N TYR A 154 11.96 2.94 -5.21
CA TYR A 154 13.21 2.48 -4.62
C TYR A 154 13.35 0.97 -4.79
N ARG A 155 14.59 0.50 -4.90
CA ARG A 155 14.92 -0.92 -4.80
C ARG A 155 15.83 -1.15 -3.60
N ILE A 156 15.47 -2.12 -2.80
CA ILE A 156 16.31 -2.71 -1.75
C ILE A 156 16.72 -4.07 -2.26
N PRO A 157 18.00 -4.29 -2.61
CA PRO A 157 18.46 -5.59 -3.06
C PRO A 157 18.25 -6.66 -1.98
N ALA A 158 18.17 -7.93 -2.40
CA ALA A 158 18.16 -9.05 -1.48
C ALA A 158 19.37 -8.99 -0.52
N ALA A 159 19.22 -9.55 0.67
CA ALA A 159 20.25 -9.51 1.71
C ALA A 159 21.62 -9.94 1.18
N GLY A 160 22.63 -9.09 1.40
CA GLY A 160 23.98 -9.29 0.92
C GLY A 160 24.27 -8.92 -0.55
N HIS A 161 23.30 -8.37 -1.28
CA HIS A 161 23.44 -8.04 -2.70
C HIS A 161 23.52 -6.53 -2.99
N GLY A 162 23.83 -5.71 -2.00
CA GLY A 162 24.07 -4.27 -2.18
C GLY A 162 23.18 -3.39 -1.30
N GLU A 163 23.29 -2.08 -1.52
CA GLU A 163 22.59 -1.05 -0.76
C GLU A 163 21.32 -0.60 -1.46
N PRO A 164 20.33 -0.06 -0.71
CA PRO A 164 19.15 0.56 -1.30
C PRO A 164 19.52 1.66 -2.29
N HIS A 165 18.77 1.74 -3.39
CA HIS A 165 19.00 2.76 -4.42
C HIS A 165 17.69 3.14 -5.13
N LEU A 166 17.73 4.26 -5.87
CA LEU A 166 16.64 4.63 -6.76
C LEU A 166 16.61 3.66 -7.94
N PHE A 167 15.50 2.93 -8.07
CA PHE A 167 15.25 2.05 -9.20
C PHE A 167 14.69 2.81 -10.38
N LEU A 168 13.66 3.63 -10.12
CA LEU A 168 12.97 4.43 -11.12
C LEU A 168 12.72 5.83 -10.57
N ALA A 169 13.08 6.84 -11.35
CA ALA A 169 12.74 8.23 -11.10
C ALA A 169 12.47 8.89 -12.45
N ASP A 170 11.24 9.30 -12.71
CA ASP A 170 10.88 9.91 -13.98
C ASP A 170 9.75 10.93 -13.77
N GLU A 171 9.94 12.13 -14.33
CA GLU A 171 8.98 13.24 -14.20
C GLU A 171 7.64 12.95 -14.87
N ARG A 172 7.58 12.04 -15.84
CA ARG A 172 6.32 11.60 -16.48
C ARG A 172 5.38 10.90 -15.51
N LEU A 173 5.89 10.41 -14.38
CA LEU A 173 5.10 9.78 -13.31
C LEU A 173 4.51 10.81 -12.34
N GLY A 174 5.02 12.04 -12.39
CA GLY A 174 4.52 13.15 -11.63
C GLY A 174 3.65 14.04 -12.50
N GLY A 175 2.34 14.00 -12.35
CA GLY A 175 1.44 14.94 -13.00
C GLY A 175 1.87 16.39 -12.72
N ALA A 176 1.75 17.27 -13.71
CA ALA A 176 1.92 18.69 -13.53
C ALA A 176 0.78 19.18 -12.62
N GLY A 177 1.04 19.31 -11.32
CA GLY A 177 0.15 20.05 -10.44
C GLY A 177 -0.08 21.44 -11.02
N ALA A 178 -1.33 21.89 -11.06
CA ALA A 178 -1.72 23.18 -11.66
C ALA A 178 -1.01 24.40 -11.06
N ASP A 179 -0.26 24.24 -9.97
CA ASP A 179 0.49 25.26 -9.24
C ASP A 179 2.01 25.13 -9.37
N GLY A 180 2.51 24.22 -10.21
CA GLY A 180 3.96 23.98 -10.39
C GLY A 180 4.67 23.42 -9.15
N LYS A 181 3.92 23.11 -8.08
CA LYS A 181 4.38 22.45 -6.86
C LYS A 181 4.05 20.95 -6.84
N GLY A 182 3.66 20.41 -7.99
CA GLY A 182 3.23 19.05 -8.15
C GLY A 182 4.34 18.07 -7.84
N GLY A 183 4.37 17.59 -6.63
CA GLY A 183 4.98 16.32 -6.30
C GLY A 183 4.10 15.24 -6.90
N GLY A 184 4.49 14.69 -8.06
CA GLY A 184 3.86 13.47 -8.54
C GLY A 184 4.07 12.37 -7.51
N ARG A 185 3.07 11.52 -7.34
CA ARG A 185 3.19 10.34 -6.49
C ARG A 185 2.96 9.09 -7.33
N ILE A 186 3.58 8.03 -6.91
CA ILE A 186 3.27 6.69 -7.38
C ILE A 186 2.41 6.03 -6.30
N GLY A 187 1.26 5.51 -6.70
CA GLY A 187 0.34 4.79 -5.81
C GLY A 187 0.70 3.31 -5.67
N GLY A 188 -0.32 2.45 -5.72
CA GLY A 188 -0.17 1.01 -5.54
C GLY A 188 0.80 0.33 -6.50
N LEU A 189 1.35 -0.77 -6.05
CA LEU A 189 2.39 -1.54 -6.73
C LEU A 189 2.05 -3.03 -6.73
N ALA A 190 2.15 -3.70 -7.88
CA ALA A 190 1.98 -5.14 -8.01
C ALA A 190 3.12 -5.78 -8.80
N LEU A 191 3.49 -7.00 -8.41
CA LEU A 191 4.46 -7.82 -9.12
C LEU A 191 3.71 -8.67 -10.17
N LEU A 192 4.22 -8.66 -11.39
CA LEU A 192 3.74 -9.52 -12.47
C LEU A 192 4.61 -10.77 -12.64
N PRO A 193 4.04 -11.87 -13.13
CA PRO A 193 4.83 -12.99 -13.62
C PRO A 193 5.83 -12.54 -14.67
N GLY A 194 7.02 -13.13 -14.67
CA GLY A 194 8.06 -12.78 -15.65
C GLY A 194 8.95 -11.61 -15.23
N GLY A 195 8.84 -11.12 -13.99
CA GLY A 195 9.80 -10.14 -13.45
C GLY A 195 9.53 -8.71 -13.92
N ALA A 196 8.30 -8.27 -13.84
CA ALA A 196 7.91 -6.88 -14.04
C ALA A 196 7.03 -6.40 -12.88
N ILE A 197 6.97 -5.09 -12.70
CA ILE A 197 6.04 -4.43 -11.79
C ILE A 197 5.01 -3.60 -12.56
N VAL A 198 3.80 -3.55 -12.01
CA VAL A 198 2.77 -2.58 -12.40
C VAL A 198 2.61 -1.59 -11.27
N PHE A 199 2.48 -0.32 -11.60
CA PHE A 199 2.21 0.75 -10.66
C PHE A 199 1.31 1.83 -11.28
N SER A 200 0.71 2.66 -10.44
CA SER A 200 -0.18 3.74 -10.87
C SER A 200 0.45 5.11 -10.62
N SER A 201 0.18 6.08 -11.50
CA SER A 201 0.35 7.50 -11.19
C SER A 201 -0.83 8.04 -10.38
N LEU A 202 -0.68 9.22 -9.81
CA LEU A 202 -1.75 9.93 -9.10
C LEU A 202 -3.00 10.13 -9.99
N GLU A 203 -2.79 10.38 -11.28
CA GLU A 203 -3.85 10.61 -12.26
C GLU A 203 -4.55 9.33 -12.71
N GLY A 204 -4.07 8.17 -12.25
CA GLY A 204 -4.66 6.87 -12.54
C GLY A 204 -4.19 6.21 -13.83
N GLN A 205 -3.10 6.69 -14.41
CA GLN A 205 -2.42 5.97 -15.48
C GLN A 205 -1.65 4.80 -14.90
N LEU A 206 -1.81 3.62 -15.49
CA LEU A 206 -1.02 2.44 -15.14
C LEU A 206 0.24 2.35 -15.99
N PHE A 207 1.32 1.89 -15.38
CA PHE A 207 2.62 1.66 -16.02
C PHE A 207 3.14 0.26 -15.71
N LYS A 208 3.86 -0.30 -16.66
CA LYS A 208 4.60 -1.55 -16.49
C LYS A 208 6.09 -1.27 -16.63
N CYS A 209 6.90 -1.89 -15.76
CA CYS A 209 8.35 -1.76 -15.75
C CYS A 209 9.02 -3.12 -15.50
N ALA A 210 9.98 -3.49 -16.35
CA ALA A 210 10.78 -4.69 -16.13
C ALA A 210 11.74 -4.50 -14.95
N LEU A 211 11.85 -5.50 -14.06
CA LEU A 211 12.74 -5.44 -12.89
C LEU A 211 14.23 -5.40 -13.27
N GLY A 212 14.57 -5.93 -14.45
CA GLY A 212 15.95 -5.91 -14.97
C GLY A 212 16.36 -4.58 -15.62
N ASN A 213 15.40 -3.72 -15.98
CA ASN A 213 15.67 -2.49 -16.72
C ASN A 213 14.63 -1.41 -16.44
N ALA A 214 14.93 -0.51 -15.52
CA ALA A 214 14.07 0.60 -15.14
C ALA A 214 13.81 1.61 -16.27
N HIS A 215 14.66 1.66 -17.30
CA HIS A 215 14.47 2.57 -18.43
C HIS A 215 13.37 2.10 -19.40
N GLU A 216 12.96 0.84 -19.31
CA GLU A 216 11.91 0.25 -20.14
C GLU A 216 10.53 0.30 -19.46
N PHE A 217 10.23 1.35 -18.73
CA PHE A 217 8.86 1.50 -18.25
C PHE A 217 7.97 2.10 -19.35
N ARG A 218 6.74 1.57 -19.43
CA ARG A 218 5.76 1.93 -20.46
C ARG A 218 4.37 2.10 -19.85
N PRO A 219 3.56 3.02 -20.40
CA PRO A 219 2.16 3.08 -20.03
C PRO A 219 1.45 1.80 -20.49
N ILE A 220 0.53 1.32 -19.66
CA ILE A 220 -0.41 0.26 -20.02
C ILE A 220 -1.62 0.91 -20.68
N GLY A 221 -2.06 0.37 -21.81
CA GLY A 221 -3.31 0.80 -22.46
C GLY A 221 -4.50 0.50 -21.56
N THR A 222 -5.22 1.54 -21.14
CA THR A 222 -6.40 1.41 -20.25
C THR A 222 -7.63 2.01 -20.92
N PRO A 223 -8.86 1.49 -20.66
CA PRO A 223 -10.09 2.06 -21.24
C PRO A 223 -10.38 3.48 -20.75
N HIS A 224 -9.93 3.81 -19.55
CA HIS A 224 -9.99 5.12 -18.90
C HIS A 224 -8.93 5.19 -17.78
N PRO A 225 -8.59 6.38 -17.27
CA PRO A 225 -7.77 6.51 -16.07
C PRO A 225 -8.47 5.95 -14.83
N PHE A 226 -7.69 5.57 -13.82
CA PHE A 226 -8.17 5.12 -12.50
C PHE A 226 -7.65 6.06 -11.40
N PRO A 227 -8.22 7.27 -11.24
CA PRO A 227 -7.72 8.27 -10.31
C PRO A 227 -7.70 7.76 -8.87
N GLY A 228 -6.63 8.08 -8.14
CA GLY A 228 -6.48 7.65 -6.75
C GLY A 228 -6.30 6.14 -6.60
N ALA A 229 -5.73 5.46 -7.59
CA ALA A 229 -5.36 4.04 -7.49
C ALA A 229 -4.22 3.87 -6.47
N ASP A 230 -4.60 3.63 -5.22
CA ASP A 230 -3.67 3.55 -4.08
C ASP A 230 -3.24 2.11 -3.75
N ALA A 231 -4.00 1.11 -4.16
CA ALA A 231 -3.67 -0.29 -3.93
C ALA A 231 -3.84 -1.11 -5.22
N ILE A 232 -2.82 -1.90 -5.55
CA ILE A 232 -2.84 -2.80 -6.71
C ILE A 232 -2.36 -4.18 -6.26
N THR A 233 -3.01 -5.23 -6.76
CA THR A 233 -2.54 -6.62 -6.56
C THR A 233 -2.83 -7.48 -7.77
N LEU A 234 -2.05 -8.52 -7.97
CA LEU A 234 -2.34 -9.56 -8.95
C LEU A 234 -3.16 -10.67 -8.27
N GLY A 235 -4.35 -10.93 -8.78
CA GLY A 235 -5.22 -12.00 -8.29
C GLY A 235 -4.78 -13.39 -8.77
N PRO A 236 -5.36 -14.45 -8.19
CA PRO A 236 -4.96 -15.83 -8.46
C PRO A 236 -5.21 -16.26 -9.90
N GLU A 237 -6.15 -15.62 -10.59
CA GLU A 237 -6.47 -15.89 -12.00
C GLU A 237 -5.61 -15.08 -12.99
N GLY A 238 -4.59 -14.34 -12.49
CA GLY A 238 -3.71 -13.52 -13.32
C GLY A 238 -4.31 -12.17 -13.72
N HIS A 239 -5.45 -11.78 -13.15
CA HIS A 239 -6.02 -10.46 -13.34
C HIS A 239 -5.42 -9.45 -12.35
N LEU A 240 -5.28 -8.19 -12.77
CA LEU A 240 -4.98 -7.09 -11.84
C LEU A 240 -6.26 -6.66 -11.13
N TYR A 241 -6.12 -6.39 -9.85
CA TYR A 241 -7.13 -5.74 -9.04
C TYR A 241 -6.55 -4.42 -8.54
N LEU A 242 -7.33 -3.37 -8.65
CA LEU A 242 -6.91 -2.06 -8.17
C LEU A 242 -8.05 -1.37 -7.43
N ALA A 243 -7.73 -0.75 -6.30
CA ALA A 243 -8.64 0.10 -5.54
C ALA A 243 -8.40 1.56 -5.92
N ALA A 244 -9.44 2.21 -6.46
CA ALA A 244 -9.38 3.58 -6.93
C ALA A 244 -10.68 4.32 -6.62
N THR A 245 -10.71 5.63 -6.80
CA THR A 245 -11.95 6.42 -6.74
C THR A 245 -12.77 6.23 -8.01
N ASP A 246 -14.10 6.29 -7.89
CA ASP A 246 -15.00 6.24 -9.07
C ASP A 246 -15.01 7.56 -9.87
N GLY A 247 -14.47 8.64 -9.29
CA GLY A 247 -14.48 9.98 -9.90
C GLY A 247 -15.87 10.68 -9.86
N GLU A 248 -16.96 9.93 -9.87
CA GLU A 248 -18.34 10.46 -9.89
C GLU A 248 -19.04 10.37 -8.52
N ARG A 249 -18.61 9.43 -7.67
CA ARG A 249 -19.24 9.14 -6.37
C ARG A 249 -18.20 9.02 -5.28
N PRO A 250 -18.52 9.43 -4.04
CA PRO A 250 -17.68 9.12 -2.89
C PRO A 250 -17.59 7.60 -2.68
N GLY A 251 -16.45 7.15 -2.13
CA GLY A 251 -16.17 5.75 -1.88
C GLY A 251 -15.06 5.19 -2.78
N THR A 252 -14.71 3.96 -2.52
CA THR A 252 -13.69 3.23 -3.30
C THR A 252 -14.35 2.18 -4.17
N VAL A 253 -13.79 2.01 -5.34
CA VAL A 253 -14.15 0.98 -6.30
C VAL A 253 -12.96 0.06 -6.47
N VAL A 254 -13.17 -1.23 -6.35
CA VAL A 254 -12.18 -2.24 -6.71
C VAL A 254 -12.47 -2.73 -8.13
N TRP A 255 -11.55 -2.48 -9.02
CA TRP A 255 -11.62 -2.85 -10.42
C TRP A 255 -10.88 -4.16 -10.64
N ARG A 256 -11.46 -5.08 -11.42
CA ARG A 256 -10.78 -6.27 -11.92
C ARG A 256 -10.46 -6.08 -13.41
N LEU A 257 -9.18 -6.16 -13.75
CA LEU A 257 -8.65 -5.91 -15.09
C LEU A 257 -8.00 -7.17 -15.64
N ALA A 258 -8.37 -7.56 -16.85
CA ALA A 258 -7.75 -8.65 -17.58
C ALA A 258 -6.83 -8.12 -18.69
N SER A 259 -5.77 -8.85 -18.96
CA SER A 259 -4.87 -8.63 -20.10
C SER A 259 -4.67 -9.94 -20.85
N ASP A 260 -4.66 -9.85 -22.18
CA ASP A 260 -4.39 -10.99 -23.07
C ASP A 260 -3.06 -10.80 -23.84
N ASP A 261 -2.33 -9.70 -23.57
CA ASP A 261 -1.11 -9.27 -24.28
C ASP A 261 0.08 -9.03 -23.35
N GLY A 262 0.08 -9.67 -22.17
CA GLY A 262 1.15 -9.51 -21.18
C GLY A 262 1.19 -8.11 -20.53
N PHE A 263 0.02 -7.51 -20.34
CA PHE A 263 -0.16 -6.17 -19.76
C PHE A 263 0.44 -5.03 -20.62
N GLU A 264 0.41 -5.13 -21.93
CA GLU A 264 0.54 -3.97 -22.81
C GLU A 264 -0.76 -3.17 -22.82
N SER A 265 -1.89 -3.86 -22.68
CA SER A 265 -3.21 -3.27 -22.45
C SER A 265 -4.04 -4.07 -21.46
N VAL A 266 -5.06 -3.41 -20.89
CA VAL A 266 -6.03 -4.06 -20.00
C VAL A 266 -7.46 -3.65 -20.36
N ARG A 267 -8.39 -4.55 -20.05
CA ARG A 267 -9.85 -4.30 -20.13
C ARG A 267 -10.48 -4.53 -18.77
N VAL A 268 -11.50 -3.74 -18.45
CA VAL A 268 -12.31 -3.94 -17.24
C VAL A 268 -13.17 -5.19 -17.43
N VAL A 269 -13.11 -6.13 -16.50
CA VAL A 269 -13.92 -7.36 -16.53
C VAL A 269 -14.94 -7.42 -15.40
N ALA A 270 -14.67 -6.73 -14.29
CA ALA A 270 -15.64 -6.60 -13.20
C ALA A 270 -15.32 -5.37 -12.34
N VAL A 271 -16.32 -4.93 -11.61
CA VAL A 271 -16.25 -3.76 -10.73
C VAL A 271 -16.99 -4.07 -9.45
N ASP A 272 -16.34 -3.84 -8.33
CA ASP A 272 -16.91 -4.00 -7.00
C ASP A 272 -16.87 -2.68 -6.24
N ARG A 273 -18.03 -2.20 -5.77
CA ARG A 273 -18.16 -0.90 -5.10
C ARG A 273 -18.22 -1.07 -3.60
N HIS A 274 -17.36 -0.36 -2.90
CA HIS A 274 -17.37 -0.25 -1.46
C HIS A 274 -18.25 0.93 -1.01
N GLY A 275 -18.63 0.96 0.27
CA GLY A 275 -19.52 2.00 0.82
C GLY A 275 -18.99 3.42 0.66
N GLU A 276 -19.89 4.41 0.77
CA GLU A 276 -19.56 5.83 0.56
C GLU A 276 -18.52 6.36 1.57
N ASP A 277 -18.52 5.81 2.79
CA ASP A 277 -17.60 6.19 3.86
C ASP A 277 -16.37 5.28 3.96
N ASP A 278 -16.34 4.18 3.17
CA ASP A 278 -15.31 3.16 3.23
C ASP A 278 -14.29 3.37 2.10
N ARG A 279 -13.03 3.55 2.47
CA ARG A 279 -11.94 3.62 1.52
C ARG A 279 -11.05 2.40 1.66
N ALA A 280 -11.05 1.55 0.65
CA ALA A 280 -10.12 0.45 0.57
C ALA A 280 -8.70 1.01 0.42
N VAL A 281 -7.86 0.74 1.42
CA VAL A 281 -6.49 1.25 1.50
C VAL A 281 -5.46 0.20 1.10
N ALA A 282 -5.83 -1.08 1.15
CA ALA A 282 -4.96 -2.16 0.71
C ALA A 282 -5.77 -3.35 0.16
N LEU A 283 -5.10 -4.12 -0.70
CA LEU A 283 -5.60 -5.36 -1.26
C LEU A 283 -4.68 -6.52 -0.87
N ALA A 284 -5.28 -7.68 -0.56
CA ALA A 284 -4.55 -8.90 -0.27
C ALA A 284 -5.18 -10.10 -1.00
N VAL A 285 -4.36 -11.09 -1.35
CA VAL A 285 -4.85 -12.36 -1.91
C VAL A 285 -4.85 -13.41 -0.81
N ALA A 286 -6.01 -13.97 -0.50
CA ALA A 286 -6.18 -15.01 0.47
C ALA A 286 -7.19 -16.04 -0.02
N GLN A 287 -6.90 -17.34 0.14
CA GLN A 287 -7.82 -18.44 -0.19
C GLN A 287 -8.41 -18.33 -1.61
N HIS A 288 -7.56 -18.02 -2.59
CA HIS A 288 -7.94 -17.83 -4.01
C HIS A 288 -8.93 -16.68 -4.27
N ARG A 289 -9.03 -15.70 -3.37
CA ARG A 289 -9.84 -14.49 -3.53
C ARG A 289 -9.01 -13.25 -3.24
N VAL A 290 -9.39 -12.13 -3.84
CA VAL A 290 -8.85 -10.82 -3.49
C VAL A 290 -9.73 -10.21 -2.41
N TRP A 291 -9.11 -9.66 -1.39
CA TRP A 291 -9.73 -8.99 -0.24
C TRP A 291 -9.30 -7.54 -0.21
N ALA A 292 -10.23 -6.66 0.09
CA ALA A 292 -9.97 -5.24 0.34
C ALA A 292 -10.15 -4.93 1.81
N ILE A 293 -9.26 -4.13 2.38
CA ILE A 293 -9.38 -3.63 3.76
C ILE A 293 -9.72 -2.15 3.77
N ASP A 294 -10.70 -1.76 4.58
CA ASP A 294 -11.07 -0.37 4.79
C ASP A 294 -10.16 0.27 5.83
N GLY A 295 -9.65 1.47 5.55
CA GLY A 295 -8.64 2.13 6.37
C GLY A 295 -9.12 3.38 7.12
N HIS A 296 -10.34 3.86 6.85
CA HIS A 296 -10.91 5.10 7.42
C HIS A 296 -9.94 6.31 7.39
N PRO A 297 -9.33 6.64 6.24
CA PRO A 297 -8.30 7.68 6.16
C PRO A 297 -8.80 9.05 6.61
N ALA A 298 -10.06 9.38 6.37
CA ALA A 298 -10.68 10.63 6.84
C ALA A 298 -10.73 10.72 8.38
N ALA A 299 -10.93 9.60 9.07
CA ALA A 299 -10.88 9.55 10.53
C ALA A 299 -9.45 9.73 11.06
N LEU A 300 -8.46 9.15 10.37
CA LEU A 300 -7.04 9.33 10.67
C LEU A 300 -6.61 10.80 10.52
N GLU A 301 -6.96 11.43 9.39
CA GLU A 301 -6.64 12.83 9.09
C GLU A 301 -7.34 13.79 10.05
N ALA A 302 -8.57 13.49 10.46
CA ALA A 302 -9.32 14.29 11.42
C ALA A 302 -8.91 14.03 12.88
N PHE A 303 -7.91 13.18 13.13
CA PHE A 303 -7.50 12.76 14.48
C PHE A 303 -8.67 12.25 15.35
N ARG A 304 -9.66 11.63 14.73
CA ARG A 304 -10.79 11.04 15.48
C ARG A 304 -10.30 9.76 16.15
N PRO A 305 -10.46 9.64 17.48
CA PRO A 305 -9.99 8.45 18.22
C PRO A 305 -10.88 7.22 18.02
N ASP A 306 -12.03 7.39 17.38
CA ASP A 306 -13.16 6.46 17.51
C ASP A 306 -13.24 5.41 16.38
N ALA A 307 -12.29 5.35 15.45
CA ALA A 307 -12.25 4.28 14.47
C ALA A 307 -11.75 3.00 15.13
N ALA A 308 -12.69 2.14 15.52
CA ALA A 308 -12.40 0.87 16.19
C ALA A 308 -12.74 -0.34 15.32
N ASP A 309 -13.73 -0.20 14.44
CA ASP A 309 -14.28 -1.29 13.66
C ASP A 309 -13.84 -1.18 12.19
N TYR A 310 -13.34 -2.28 11.66
CA TYR A 310 -12.82 -2.37 10.30
C TYR A 310 -13.42 -3.58 9.58
N VAL A 311 -13.34 -3.55 8.27
CA VAL A 311 -13.89 -4.58 7.40
C VAL A 311 -12.82 -5.07 6.43
N LEU A 312 -12.65 -6.37 6.35
CA LEU A 312 -12.01 -7.07 5.24
C LEU A 312 -13.12 -7.66 4.38
N ALA A 313 -13.28 -7.16 3.18
CA ALA A 313 -14.31 -7.61 2.25
C ALA A 313 -13.70 -8.33 1.05
N PRO A 314 -14.16 -9.56 0.73
CA PRO A 314 -13.71 -10.22 -0.48
C PRO A 314 -14.33 -9.54 -1.70
N PHE A 315 -13.57 -9.48 -2.79
CA PHE A 315 -14.09 -9.02 -4.07
C PHE A 315 -15.29 -9.88 -4.49
N SER A 316 -16.39 -9.23 -4.79
CA SER A 316 -17.60 -9.87 -5.31
C SER A 316 -17.73 -9.52 -6.80
N SER A 317 -17.73 -10.54 -7.65
CA SER A 317 -17.95 -10.41 -9.12
C SER A 317 -19.43 -10.39 -9.45
#